data_d0b671d392dda2b869ab6ac355b5c06d
#
_entry.id   d0b671d392dda2b869ab6ac355b5c06d
#
_cell.length_a   1.000
_cell.length_b   1.000
_cell.length_c   1.000
_cell.angle_alpha   90.00
_cell.angle_beta   90.00
_cell.angle_gamma   90.00
#
_symmetry.space_group_name_H-M   'P 1'
#
loop_
_entity.id
_entity.type
_entity.pdbx_description
1 polymer ?
#
loop_
_entity_poly.entity_id
_entity_poly.type
_entity_poly.pdbx_seq_one_letter_code
_entity_poly.pdbx_strand_id
1 'polypeptide(L)'
;MIMLSVGANVKSVSEPLKKIPVEYLYNALRNPKPEMASRISQLRIVRQMSAEQYAKLKQQLPYFVCAAFNPPFRKTENLAYTEYFVIDIDHIGEKGLSIIELKNRIMADSRTLLCFLSPGQDGLKVLMRLKERCFDPGIYSVFYKKFVYEYSIAFGLQQVVDSKTSDVARACFMSVDSDAYYNPNAEAVDIKAFIPAEDSAELLRFRKEVEDSVAGMSENVVSSESPVVKNSDPDEDSMAKIRELLAMRPKRTPKEKMVYVPEILNEIVDNLVTSVSEVGLNVYEILNIQYGKKIRAKLGLKKAEVNLFYGHRGFSVVLSPKTGTDAKLNQLLADAVNSYLEM
;
A
#
# COMPACT_ATOMS: atom_id res chain seq x y z
N MET A 1 7.18 -27.85 8.65
CA MET A 1 7.29 -26.69 9.57
C MET A 1 6.85 -25.47 8.78
N ILE A 2 5.86 -24.79 9.25
CA ILE A 2 5.16 -23.71 8.55
C ILE A 2 5.89 -22.39 8.82
N MET A 3 6.16 -21.59 7.80
CA MET A 3 7.15 -20.51 7.84
C MET A 3 6.55 -19.17 7.42
N LEU A 4 6.91 -18.10 8.14
CA LEU A 4 6.71 -16.70 7.76
C LEU A 4 7.95 -16.18 7.04
N SER A 5 7.78 -15.17 6.19
CA SER A 5 8.89 -14.46 5.55
C SER A 5 9.20 -13.18 6.34
N VAL A 6 10.47 -12.91 6.66
CA VAL A 6 10.90 -11.73 7.44
C VAL A 6 11.93 -10.90 6.69
N GLY A 7 11.85 -9.59 6.86
CA GLY A 7 12.80 -8.60 6.35
C GLY A 7 13.13 -7.54 7.39
N ALA A 8 14.25 -6.86 7.22
CA ALA A 8 14.71 -5.82 8.13
C ALA A 8 14.28 -4.41 7.70
N ASN A 9 14.15 -4.16 6.40
CA ASN A 9 13.84 -2.84 5.87
C ASN A 9 12.66 -2.88 4.90
N VAL A 10 11.50 -2.37 5.33
CA VAL A 10 10.27 -2.37 4.54
C VAL A 10 10.37 -1.57 3.23
N LYS A 11 11.31 -0.62 3.14
CA LYS A 11 11.54 0.20 1.94
C LYS A 11 12.44 -0.47 0.92
N SER A 12 13.18 -1.50 1.31
CA SER A 12 14.04 -2.24 0.39
C SER A 12 13.21 -3.24 -0.41
N VAL A 13 13.25 -3.11 -1.73
CA VAL A 13 12.62 -4.05 -2.67
C VAL A 13 13.57 -5.16 -3.11
N SER A 14 14.86 -5.03 -2.79
CA SER A 14 15.93 -5.95 -3.17
C SER A 14 16.48 -6.76 -2.00
N GLU A 15 15.95 -6.59 -0.80
CA GLU A 15 16.33 -7.40 0.36
C GLU A 15 15.67 -8.78 0.28
N PRO A 16 16.46 -9.87 0.23
CA PRO A 16 15.89 -11.20 0.24
C PRO A 16 15.30 -11.53 1.61
N LEU A 17 14.07 -12.00 1.61
CA LEU A 17 13.36 -12.39 2.82
C LEU A 17 13.90 -13.71 3.37
N LYS A 18 13.99 -13.79 4.70
CA LYS A 18 14.35 -15.01 5.43
C LYS A 18 13.10 -15.71 5.94
N LYS A 19 13.11 -17.02 6.05
CA LYS A 19 11.99 -17.79 6.60
C LYS A 19 12.18 -18.06 8.08
N ILE A 20 11.15 -17.86 8.89
CA ILE A 20 11.11 -18.19 10.31
C ILE A 20 9.83 -18.96 10.66
N PRO A 21 9.87 -19.86 11.66
CA PRO A 21 8.66 -20.47 12.21
C PRO A 21 7.79 -19.44 12.96
N VAL A 22 6.46 -19.64 13.01
CA VAL A 22 5.56 -18.78 13.80
C VAL A 22 5.94 -18.81 15.30
N GLU A 23 6.35 -19.94 15.80
CA GLU A 23 6.84 -20.08 17.19
C GLU A 23 8.05 -19.18 17.49
N TYR A 24 8.95 -18.99 16.53
CA TYR A 24 10.05 -18.05 16.68
C TYR A 24 9.54 -16.60 16.79
N LEU A 25 8.53 -16.23 15.96
CA LEU A 25 7.88 -14.93 16.06
C LEU A 25 7.27 -14.72 17.45
N TYR A 26 6.49 -15.70 17.95
CA TYR A 26 5.91 -15.66 19.28
C TYR A 26 6.95 -15.45 20.37
N ASN A 27 8.05 -16.22 20.35
CA ASN A 27 9.12 -16.09 21.32
C ASN A 27 9.80 -14.72 21.24
N ALA A 28 10.00 -14.17 20.03
CA ALA A 28 10.60 -12.86 19.83
C ALA A 28 9.70 -11.69 20.31
N LEU A 29 8.37 -11.86 20.26
CA LEU A 29 7.43 -10.89 20.81
C LEU A 29 7.48 -10.84 22.33
N ARG A 30 7.54 -12.00 22.99
CA ARG A 30 7.54 -12.13 24.46
C ARG A 30 8.89 -11.84 25.10
N ASN A 31 9.95 -12.30 24.45
CA ASN A 31 11.32 -12.19 24.93
C ASN A 31 12.19 -11.45 23.91
N PRO A 32 11.95 -10.15 23.70
CA PRO A 32 12.66 -9.38 22.70
C PRO A 32 14.12 -9.19 23.08
N LYS A 33 14.99 -9.08 22.07
CA LYS A 33 16.36 -8.60 22.30
C LYS A 33 16.31 -7.19 22.88
N PRO A 34 17.28 -6.81 23.77
CA PRO A 34 17.29 -5.49 24.43
C PRO A 34 17.17 -4.31 23.47
N GLU A 35 17.82 -4.39 22.31
CA GLU A 35 17.76 -3.37 21.26
C GLU A 35 16.34 -3.21 20.69
N MET A 36 15.63 -4.32 20.50
CA MET A 36 14.27 -4.30 19.98
C MET A 36 13.29 -3.75 21.03
N ALA A 37 13.46 -4.15 22.29
CA ALA A 37 12.69 -3.62 23.41
C ALA A 37 12.85 -2.10 23.53
N SER A 38 14.08 -1.60 23.45
CA SER A 38 14.40 -0.17 23.49
C SER A 38 13.75 0.59 22.32
N ARG A 39 13.88 0.08 21.09
CA ARG A 39 13.27 0.71 19.89
C ARG A 39 11.75 0.80 20.01
N ILE A 40 11.08 -0.24 20.48
CA ILE A 40 9.63 -0.25 20.65
C ILE A 40 9.21 0.70 21.78
N SER A 41 9.93 0.74 22.90
CA SER A 41 9.65 1.69 23.99
C SER A 41 9.78 3.12 23.51
N GLN A 42 10.83 3.45 22.78
CA GLN A 42 11.02 4.77 22.18
C GLN A 42 9.88 5.12 21.19
N LEU A 43 9.51 4.16 20.34
CA LEU A 43 8.43 4.33 19.38
C LEU A 43 7.09 4.68 20.06
N ARG A 44 6.79 4.02 21.17
CA ARG A 44 5.57 4.24 21.96
C ARG A 44 5.54 5.64 22.58
N ILE A 45 6.67 6.13 23.06
CA ILE A 45 6.79 7.51 23.57
C ILE A 45 6.59 8.52 22.44
N VAL A 46 7.31 8.34 21.32
CA VAL A 46 7.24 9.24 20.16
C VAL A 46 5.82 9.30 19.56
N ARG A 47 5.07 8.21 19.62
CA ARG A 47 3.67 8.20 19.16
C ARG A 47 2.80 9.22 19.87
N GLN A 48 3.00 9.44 21.16
CA GLN A 48 2.24 10.43 21.96
C GLN A 48 2.61 11.87 21.62
N MET A 49 3.79 12.08 21.01
CA MET A 49 4.33 13.41 20.74
C MET A 49 4.16 13.83 19.26
N SER A 50 4.33 12.90 18.32
CA SER A 50 4.32 13.19 16.88
C SER A 50 3.97 11.96 16.05
N ALA A 51 2.81 12.00 15.39
CA ALA A 51 2.37 10.95 14.46
C ALA A 51 3.31 10.83 13.26
N GLU A 52 3.89 11.92 12.76
CA GLU A 52 4.83 11.90 11.63
C GLU A 52 6.14 11.19 11.99
N GLN A 53 6.72 11.50 13.15
CA GLN A 53 7.94 10.86 13.62
C GLN A 53 7.70 9.40 13.97
N TYR A 54 6.56 9.07 14.57
CA TYR A 54 6.14 7.69 14.79
C TYR A 54 6.10 6.88 13.50
N ALA A 55 5.47 7.40 12.44
CA ALA A 55 5.40 6.73 11.15
C ALA A 55 6.79 6.47 10.55
N LYS A 56 7.72 7.43 10.66
CA LYS A 56 9.11 7.30 10.19
C LYS A 56 9.88 6.24 10.97
N LEU A 57 9.77 6.21 12.30
CA LEU A 57 10.43 5.21 13.15
C LEU A 57 9.82 3.82 12.98
N LYS A 58 8.48 3.71 12.85
CA LYS A 58 7.79 2.45 12.60
C LYS A 58 8.31 1.76 11.33
N GLN A 59 8.60 2.52 10.26
CA GLN A 59 9.15 1.99 9.00
C GLN A 59 10.58 1.43 9.12
N GLN A 60 11.29 1.72 10.21
CA GLN A 60 12.63 1.17 10.49
C GLN A 60 12.60 -0.13 11.28
N LEU A 61 11.41 -0.57 11.71
CA LEU A 61 11.27 -1.85 12.41
C LEU A 61 11.42 -3.00 11.42
N PRO A 62 11.97 -4.13 11.87
CA PRO A 62 11.84 -5.39 11.16
C PRO A 62 10.36 -5.74 10.97
N TYR A 63 10.07 -6.52 9.96
CA TYR A 63 8.72 -6.92 9.62
C TYR A 63 8.65 -8.38 9.20
N PHE A 64 7.46 -8.94 9.24
CA PHE A 64 7.17 -10.22 8.60
C PHE A 64 6.04 -10.08 7.57
N VAL A 65 5.96 -11.07 6.70
CA VAL A 65 4.89 -11.23 5.71
C VAL A 65 4.40 -12.67 5.80
N CYS A 66 3.09 -12.87 5.66
CA CYS A 66 2.49 -14.20 5.75
C CYS A 66 2.79 -15.09 4.53
N ALA A 67 3.11 -14.48 3.39
CA ALA A 67 3.38 -15.17 2.15
C ALA A 67 4.85 -15.60 2.00
N ALA A 68 5.05 -16.67 1.24
CA ALA A 68 6.34 -17.09 0.69
C ALA A 68 6.49 -16.54 -0.73
N PHE A 69 7.72 -16.15 -1.10
CA PHE A 69 8.04 -15.57 -2.40
C PHE A 69 9.15 -16.34 -3.11
N ASN A 70 9.07 -16.43 -4.45
CA ASN A 70 10.10 -16.99 -5.31
C ASN A 70 10.21 -16.17 -6.62
N PRO A 71 11.30 -15.42 -6.84
CA PRO A 71 12.46 -15.23 -5.94
C PRO A 71 12.07 -14.56 -4.61
N PRO A 72 12.87 -14.66 -3.54
CA PRO A 72 12.49 -14.32 -2.17
C PRO A 72 12.45 -12.80 -1.90
N PHE A 73 11.86 -12.04 -2.80
CA PHE A 73 11.66 -10.59 -2.69
C PHE A 73 10.17 -10.29 -2.51
N ARG A 74 9.87 -9.34 -1.62
CA ARG A 74 8.50 -8.93 -1.29
C ARG A 74 7.82 -8.16 -2.42
N LYS A 75 7.29 -8.92 -3.38
CA LYS A 75 6.50 -8.42 -4.52
C LYS A 75 5.36 -9.39 -4.79
N THR A 76 4.18 -8.88 -5.11
CA THR A 76 2.99 -9.71 -5.40
C THR A 76 3.24 -10.66 -6.56
N GLU A 77 4.01 -10.23 -7.58
CA GLU A 77 4.36 -11.05 -8.75
C GLU A 77 5.25 -12.26 -8.40
N ASN A 78 5.95 -12.20 -7.26
CA ASN A 78 6.81 -13.27 -6.77
C ASN A 78 6.09 -14.22 -5.81
N LEU A 79 4.77 -14.09 -5.63
CA LEU A 79 4.02 -14.97 -4.72
C LEU A 79 4.24 -16.44 -5.09
N ALA A 80 4.81 -17.20 -4.16
CA ALA A 80 4.85 -18.66 -4.28
C ALA A 80 3.58 -19.27 -3.65
N TYR A 81 3.25 -18.88 -2.45
CA TYR A 81 2.00 -19.22 -1.74
C TYR A 81 1.88 -18.45 -0.44
N THR A 82 0.66 -18.43 0.14
CA THR A 82 0.46 -18.06 1.55
C THR A 82 -0.28 -19.17 2.29
N GLU A 83 0.09 -19.38 3.57
CA GLU A 83 -0.55 -20.32 4.51
C GLU A 83 -1.13 -19.60 5.72
N TYR A 84 -0.92 -18.28 5.81
CA TYR A 84 -1.36 -17.43 6.91
C TYR A 84 -1.92 -16.12 6.40
N PHE A 85 -2.66 -15.45 7.27
CA PHE A 85 -3.06 -14.06 7.09
C PHE A 85 -3.12 -13.36 8.44
N VAL A 86 -2.96 -12.04 8.43
CA VAL A 86 -3.02 -11.19 9.63
C VAL A 86 -4.19 -10.25 9.51
N ILE A 87 -5.04 -10.22 10.54
CA ILE A 87 -6.04 -9.16 10.72
C ILE A 87 -5.38 -8.04 11.51
N ASP A 88 -5.47 -6.84 11.00
CA ASP A 88 -4.95 -5.61 11.61
C ASP A 88 -6.11 -4.82 12.24
N ILE A 89 -6.07 -4.67 13.55
CA ILE A 89 -7.09 -3.96 14.33
C ILE A 89 -6.38 -2.77 14.97
N ASP A 90 -6.62 -1.58 14.42
CA ASP A 90 -5.94 -0.36 14.85
C ASP A 90 -6.91 0.60 15.57
N HIS A 91 -6.38 1.57 16.34
CA HIS A 91 -7.14 2.64 16.99
C HIS A 91 -8.24 2.18 17.96
N ILE A 92 -8.02 1.05 18.65
CA ILE A 92 -9.03 0.43 19.53
C ILE A 92 -9.46 1.39 20.64
N GLY A 93 -8.51 2.04 21.31
CA GLY A 93 -8.79 2.97 22.42
C GLY A 93 -9.48 4.27 21.98
N GLU A 94 -9.20 4.74 20.76
CA GLU A 94 -9.83 5.95 20.19
C GLU A 94 -11.33 5.76 19.92
N LYS A 95 -11.77 4.50 19.79
CA LYS A 95 -13.16 4.12 19.58
C LYS A 95 -13.86 3.66 20.87
N GLY A 96 -13.24 3.90 22.03
CA GLY A 96 -13.82 3.55 23.34
C GLY A 96 -13.86 2.04 23.62
N LEU A 97 -13.11 1.21 22.85
CA LEU A 97 -13.02 -0.23 23.08
C LEU A 97 -11.87 -0.55 24.04
N SER A 98 -12.07 -1.51 24.92
CA SER A 98 -11.02 -2.04 25.80
C SER A 98 -10.15 -3.04 25.03
N ILE A 99 -8.84 -2.74 24.91
CA ILE A 99 -7.89 -3.64 24.27
C ILE A 99 -7.83 -4.99 24.99
N ILE A 100 -7.89 -4.98 26.33
CA ILE A 100 -7.81 -6.19 27.16
C ILE A 100 -9.02 -7.08 26.93
N GLU A 101 -10.22 -6.51 26.98
CA GLU A 101 -11.47 -7.27 26.76
C GLU A 101 -11.53 -7.80 25.33
N LEU A 102 -11.16 -6.98 24.35
CA LEU A 102 -11.13 -7.40 22.96
C LEU A 102 -10.11 -8.51 22.73
N LYS A 103 -8.90 -8.40 23.30
CA LYS A 103 -7.87 -9.44 23.22
C LYS A 103 -8.38 -10.75 23.80
N ASN A 104 -9.05 -10.73 24.97
CA ASN A 104 -9.61 -11.92 25.59
C ASN A 104 -10.70 -12.57 24.70
N ARG A 105 -11.57 -11.78 24.08
CA ARG A 105 -12.57 -12.31 23.14
C ARG A 105 -11.94 -12.94 21.90
N ILE A 106 -10.89 -12.30 21.34
CA ILE A 106 -10.16 -12.82 20.19
C ILE A 106 -9.41 -14.10 20.53
N MET A 107 -8.82 -14.18 21.71
CA MET A 107 -8.13 -15.40 22.19
C MET A 107 -9.09 -16.59 22.40
N ALA A 108 -10.37 -16.33 22.63
CA ALA A 108 -11.41 -17.37 22.75
C ALA A 108 -11.89 -17.91 21.38
N ASP A 109 -11.55 -17.26 20.26
CA ASP A 109 -11.82 -17.78 18.92
C ASP A 109 -10.83 -18.92 18.60
N SER A 110 -11.36 -20.13 18.36
CA SER A 110 -10.56 -21.33 18.08
C SER A 110 -9.59 -21.20 16.89
N ARG A 111 -9.85 -20.24 15.97
CA ARG A 111 -9.04 -19.97 14.78
C ARG A 111 -7.86 -19.06 15.07
N THR A 112 -7.78 -18.42 16.24
CA THR A 112 -6.69 -17.52 16.60
C THR A 112 -5.41 -18.29 16.89
N LEU A 113 -4.44 -18.21 15.96
CA LEU A 113 -3.12 -18.83 16.09
C LEU A 113 -2.20 -18.00 16.97
N LEU A 114 -2.12 -16.68 16.70
CA LEU A 114 -1.28 -15.72 17.43
C LEU A 114 -2.02 -14.40 17.54
N CYS A 115 -2.05 -13.81 18.75
CA CYS A 115 -2.59 -12.48 18.99
C CYS A 115 -1.62 -11.65 19.83
N PHE A 116 -1.28 -10.45 19.37
CA PHE A 116 -0.32 -9.58 20.03
C PHE A 116 -0.59 -8.09 19.79
N LEU A 117 -0.07 -7.25 20.66
CA LEU A 117 -0.17 -5.80 20.58
C LEU A 117 0.60 -5.24 19.38
N SER A 118 0.00 -4.26 18.71
CA SER A 118 0.69 -3.48 17.66
C SER A 118 1.92 -2.75 18.24
N PRO A 119 2.89 -2.33 17.39
CA PRO A 119 4.05 -1.58 17.88
C PRO A 119 3.71 -0.34 18.69
N GLY A 120 2.58 0.33 18.37
CA GLY A 120 2.09 1.52 19.04
C GLY A 120 1.25 1.26 20.29
N GLN A 121 0.95 0.01 20.63
CA GLN A 121 0.05 -0.40 21.73
C GLN A 121 -1.41 0.10 21.62
N ASP A 122 -1.84 0.52 20.44
CA ASP A 122 -3.20 1.02 20.20
C ASP A 122 -4.07 0.05 19.42
N GLY A 123 -3.51 -1.08 19.06
CA GLY A 123 -4.15 -2.09 18.25
C GLY A 123 -3.68 -3.51 18.53
N LEU A 124 -4.34 -4.46 17.90
CA LEU A 124 -4.05 -5.88 17.96
C LEU A 124 -3.74 -6.42 16.58
N LYS A 125 -2.83 -7.37 16.52
CA LYS A 125 -2.53 -8.16 15.33
C LYS A 125 -2.94 -9.59 15.58
N VAL A 126 -3.79 -10.13 14.71
CA VAL A 126 -4.32 -11.49 14.86
C VAL A 126 -3.89 -12.32 13.67
N LEU A 127 -3.00 -13.28 13.90
CA LEU A 127 -2.54 -14.23 12.89
C LEU A 127 -3.44 -15.47 12.90
N MET A 128 -3.89 -15.86 11.72
CA MET A 128 -4.66 -17.07 11.49
C MET A 128 -4.02 -17.94 10.43
N ARG A 129 -4.36 -19.24 10.42
CA ARG A 129 -3.84 -20.23 9.48
C ARG A 129 -4.89 -20.60 8.44
N LEU A 130 -4.47 -20.72 7.18
CA LEU A 130 -5.29 -21.29 6.12
C LEU A 130 -5.21 -22.82 6.14
N LYS A 131 -6.31 -23.48 5.79
CA LYS A 131 -6.40 -24.94 5.69
C LYS A 131 -5.56 -25.46 4.53
N GLU A 132 -5.59 -24.76 3.40
CA GLU A 132 -4.81 -25.04 2.20
C GLU A 132 -3.96 -23.82 1.82
N ARG A 133 -2.87 -24.07 1.09
CA ARG A 133 -2.06 -22.99 0.51
C ARG A 133 -2.85 -22.23 -0.54
N CYS A 134 -2.78 -20.92 -0.47
CA CYS A 134 -3.30 -20.05 -1.50
C CYS A 134 -2.15 -19.58 -2.41
N PHE A 135 -2.27 -19.84 -3.72
CA PHE A 135 -1.26 -19.51 -4.72
C PHE A 135 -1.64 -18.29 -5.57
N ASP A 136 -2.89 -17.85 -5.49
CA ASP A 136 -3.43 -16.75 -6.29
C ASP A 136 -3.66 -15.52 -5.43
N PRO A 137 -3.00 -14.38 -5.72
CA PRO A 137 -3.16 -13.14 -4.95
C PRO A 137 -4.56 -12.51 -5.11
N GLY A 138 -5.25 -12.76 -6.23
CA GLY A 138 -6.60 -12.27 -6.46
C GLY A 138 -7.62 -13.02 -5.60
N ILE A 139 -7.55 -14.36 -5.58
CA ILE A 139 -8.37 -15.21 -4.70
C ILE A 139 -8.12 -14.85 -3.24
N TYR A 140 -6.85 -14.70 -2.85
CA TYR A 140 -6.50 -14.29 -1.49
C TYR A 140 -7.13 -12.93 -1.12
N SER A 141 -7.06 -11.95 -2.01
CA SER A 141 -7.60 -10.61 -1.74
C SER A 141 -9.12 -10.63 -1.53
N VAL A 142 -9.86 -11.38 -2.34
CA VAL A 142 -11.31 -11.53 -2.20
C VAL A 142 -11.67 -12.27 -0.91
N PHE A 143 -10.99 -13.38 -0.63
CA PHE A 143 -11.12 -14.12 0.61
C PHE A 143 -10.88 -13.22 1.83
N TYR A 144 -9.76 -12.51 1.85
CA TYR A 144 -9.38 -11.66 2.97
C TYR A 144 -10.43 -10.59 3.25
N LYS A 145 -10.90 -9.89 2.23
CA LYS A 145 -11.94 -8.87 2.37
C LYS A 145 -13.24 -9.45 2.95
N LYS A 146 -13.68 -10.59 2.44
CA LYS A 146 -14.90 -11.28 2.90
C LYS A 146 -14.75 -11.76 4.34
N PHE A 147 -13.64 -12.43 4.65
CA PHE A 147 -13.36 -12.91 5.99
C PHE A 147 -13.31 -11.76 7.00
N VAL A 148 -12.55 -10.70 6.70
CA VAL A 148 -12.40 -9.54 7.59
C VAL A 148 -13.74 -8.82 7.78
N TYR A 149 -14.56 -8.73 6.75
CA TYR A 149 -15.92 -8.19 6.84
C TYR A 149 -16.76 -8.97 7.86
N GLU A 150 -16.86 -10.29 7.70
CA GLU A 150 -17.64 -11.15 8.62
C GLU A 150 -17.05 -11.17 10.02
N TYR A 151 -15.73 -11.23 10.14
CA TYR A 151 -15.02 -11.16 11.41
C TYR A 151 -15.30 -9.85 12.13
N SER A 152 -15.25 -8.73 11.41
CA SER A 152 -15.53 -7.42 12.00
C SER A 152 -16.96 -7.30 12.55
N ILE A 153 -17.94 -7.90 11.87
CA ILE A 153 -19.34 -7.96 12.37
C ILE A 153 -19.41 -8.81 13.62
N ALA A 154 -18.84 -10.01 13.60
CA ALA A 154 -18.90 -10.96 14.71
C ALA A 154 -18.26 -10.40 16.00
N PHE A 155 -17.24 -9.57 15.88
CA PHE A 155 -16.52 -8.98 17.02
C PHE A 155 -16.88 -7.51 17.29
N GLY A 156 -17.74 -6.88 16.50
CA GLY A 156 -18.09 -5.45 16.64
C GLY A 156 -16.92 -4.52 16.31
N LEU A 157 -16.15 -4.86 15.28
CA LEU A 157 -14.87 -4.21 14.91
C LEU A 157 -14.93 -3.37 13.65
N GLN A 158 -16.13 -3.07 13.12
CA GLN A 158 -16.31 -2.41 11.82
C GLN A 158 -15.61 -1.05 11.72
N GLN A 159 -15.36 -0.40 12.87
CA GLN A 159 -14.70 0.91 12.92
C GLN A 159 -13.18 0.88 13.11
N VAL A 160 -12.62 -0.30 13.42
CA VAL A 160 -11.21 -0.44 13.84
C VAL A 160 -10.41 -1.43 13.00
N VAL A 161 -11.07 -2.25 12.15
CA VAL A 161 -10.39 -3.19 11.26
C VAL A 161 -10.06 -2.54 9.92
N ASP A 162 -8.78 -2.62 9.51
CA ASP A 162 -8.34 -2.14 8.20
C ASP A 162 -8.62 -3.19 7.11
N SER A 163 -9.74 -3.02 6.40
CA SER A 163 -10.12 -3.87 5.26
C SER A 163 -9.25 -3.68 4.01
N LYS A 164 -8.41 -2.63 3.96
CA LYS A 164 -7.53 -2.33 2.83
C LYS A 164 -6.25 -3.16 2.82
N THR A 165 -6.01 -3.97 3.86
CA THR A 165 -4.80 -4.79 4.02
C THR A 165 -4.87 -6.14 3.29
N SER A 166 -5.60 -6.24 2.20
CA SER A 166 -5.84 -7.49 1.44
C SER A 166 -4.72 -7.93 0.50
N ASP A 167 -3.55 -7.26 0.54
CA ASP A 167 -2.39 -7.60 -0.28
C ASP A 167 -1.56 -8.73 0.37
N VAL A 168 -1.25 -9.78 -0.39
CA VAL A 168 -0.37 -10.89 0.04
C VAL A 168 1.04 -10.45 0.43
N ALA A 169 1.51 -9.33 -0.13
CA ALA A 169 2.82 -8.75 0.17
C ALA A 169 2.78 -7.75 1.35
N ARG A 170 1.65 -7.66 2.07
CA ARG A 170 1.49 -6.73 3.20
C ARG A 170 2.49 -7.04 4.31
N ALA A 171 3.31 -6.04 4.66
CA ALA A 171 4.26 -6.13 5.75
C ALA A 171 3.58 -5.87 7.10
N CYS A 172 3.80 -6.75 8.05
CA CYS A 172 3.41 -6.60 9.45
C CYS A 172 4.65 -6.30 10.30
N PHE A 173 4.73 -5.12 10.90
CA PHE A 173 5.90 -4.74 11.70
C PHE A 173 6.00 -5.53 12.99
N MET A 174 7.23 -5.90 13.35
CA MET A 174 7.55 -6.56 14.62
C MET A 174 7.17 -5.66 15.79
N SER A 175 6.73 -6.27 16.87
CA SER A 175 6.32 -5.61 18.10
C SER A 175 6.98 -6.25 19.31
N VAL A 176 6.60 -5.79 20.50
CA VAL A 176 6.94 -6.39 21.81
C VAL A 176 5.65 -6.48 22.62
N ASP A 177 5.34 -7.70 23.05
CA ASP A 177 4.16 -8.00 23.88
C ASP A 177 4.48 -9.21 24.78
N SER A 178 4.70 -8.97 26.09
CA SER A 178 4.94 -10.04 27.07
C SER A 178 3.76 -10.99 27.21
N ASP A 179 2.55 -10.50 26.91
CA ASP A 179 1.30 -11.23 27.01
C ASP A 179 0.77 -11.73 25.66
N ALA A 180 1.65 -11.81 24.66
CA ALA A 180 1.29 -12.37 23.36
C ALA A 180 0.70 -13.79 23.55
N TYR A 181 -0.41 -14.03 22.89
CA TYR A 181 -1.12 -15.32 22.89
C TYR A 181 -0.66 -16.17 21.71
N TYR A 182 -0.49 -17.47 21.94
CA TYR A 182 -0.16 -18.44 20.87
C TYR A 182 -0.87 -19.77 21.11
N ASN A 183 -1.62 -20.23 20.12
CA ASN A 183 -2.28 -21.53 20.12
C ASN A 183 -1.79 -22.37 18.91
N PRO A 184 -0.85 -23.29 19.08
CA PRO A 184 -0.34 -24.12 17.97
C PRO A 184 -1.42 -25.04 17.37
N ASN A 185 -2.50 -25.31 18.12
CA ASN A 185 -3.61 -26.16 17.71
C ASN A 185 -4.80 -25.36 17.15
N ALA A 186 -4.60 -24.08 16.79
CA ALA A 186 -5.66 -23.26 16.23
C ALA A 186 -6.27 -23.89 14.99
N GLU A 187 -7.58 -23.79 14.88
CA GLU A 187 -8.34 -24.25 13.71
C GLU A 187 -7.93 -23.49 12.47
N ALA A 188 -7.80 -24.22 11.36
CA ALA A 188 -7.46 -23.59 10.08
C ALA A 188 -8.71 -23.08 9.38
N VAL A 189 -8.59 -21.90 8.77
CA VAL A 189 -9.65 -21.26 8.00
C VAL A 189 -9.67 -21.82 6.58
N ASP A 190 -10.83 -22.29 6.12
CA ASP A 190 -11.03 -22.80 4.78
C ASP A 190 -11.46 -21.66 3.84
N ILE A 191 -10.61 -21.33 2.85
CA ILE A 191 -10.91 -20.28 1.86
C ILE A 191 -12.21 -20.58 1.10
N LYS A 192 -12.47 -21.86 0.81
CA LYS A 192 -13.64 -22.30 0.04
C LYS A 192 -14.97 -22.04 0.77
N ALA A 193 -14.93 -21.96 2.11
CA ALA A 193 -16.11 -21.59 2.89
C ALA A 193 -16.52 -20.11 2.72
N PHE A 194 -15.59 -19.26 2.27
CA PHE A 194 -15.79 -17.83 2.08
C PHE A 194 -15.91 -17.42 0.61
N ILE A 195 -15.40 -18.25 -0.30
CA ILE A 195 -15.48 -18.02 -1.75
C ILE A 195 -16.16 -19.24 -2.38
N PRO A 196 -17.48 -19.19 -2.61
CA PRO A 196 -18.23 -20.33 -3.15
C PRO A 196 -18.01 -20.55 -4.67
N ALA A 197 -17.12 -19.77 -5.31
CA ALA A 197 -17.02 -19.71 -6.76
C ALA A 197 -16.14 -20.83 -7.33
N GLU A 198 -16.74 -21.72 -8.10
CA GLU A 198 -16.05 -22.68 -8.97
C GLU A 198 -15.79 -22.09 -10.38
N ASP A 199 -16.47 -20.98 -10.75
CA ASP A 199 -16.38 -20.32 -12.06
C ASP A 199 -15.82 -18.88 -11.95
N SER A 200 -15.00 -18.51 -12.93
CA SER A 200 -14.37 -17.17 -13.01
C SER A 200 -15.39 -16.02 -13.11
N ALA A 201 -16.54 -16.24 -13.76
CA ALA A 201 -17.59 -15.23 -13.88
C ALA A 201 -18.32 -15.02 -12.55
N GLU A 202 -18.54 -16.08 -11.78
CA GLU A 202 -19.13 -16.04 -10.46
C GLU A 202 -18.16 -15.37 -9.47
N LEU A 203 -16.87 -15.65 -9.54
CA LEU A 203 -15.82 -15.00 -8.75
C LEU A 203 -15.80 -13.48 -8.98
N LEU A 204 -15.96 -13.00 -10.22
CA LEU A 204 -15.99 -11.58 -10.53
C LEU A 204 -17.23 -10.89 -9.95
N ARG A 205 -18.41 -11.53 -10.00
CA ARG A 205 -19.63 -11.02 -9.37
C ARG A 205 -19.48 -10.96 -7.86
N PHE A 206 -19.02 -12.04 -7.27
CA PHE A 206 -18.78 -12.14 -5.83
C PHE A 206 -17.77 -11.09 -5.34
N ARG A 207 -16.68 -10.86 -6.10
CA ARG A 207 -15.70 -9.81 -5.82
C ARG A 207 -16.36 -8.43 -5.73
N LYS A 208 -17.24 -8.10 -6.68
CA LYS A 208 -17.96 -6.83 -6.69
C LYS A 208 -18.89 -6.71 -5.48
N GLU A 209 -19.64 -7.74 -5.13
CA GLU A 209 -20.51 -7.77 -3.95
C GLU A 209 -19.73 -7.56 -2.64
N VAL A 210 -18.55 -8.18 -2.52
CA VAL A 210 -17.66 -7.99 -1.36
C VAL A 210 -17.11 -6.56 -1.32
N GLU A 211 -16.71 -6.00 -2.45
CA GLU A 211 -16.22 -4.62 -2.53
C GLU A 211 -17.30 -3.61 -2.16
N ASP A 212 -18.53 -3.80 -2.64
CA ASP A 212 -19.68 -2.96 -2.29
C ASP A 212 -20.05 -3.08 -0.79
N SER A 213 -19.99 -4.28 -0.22
CA SER A 213 -20.23 -4.53 1.20
C SER A 213 -19.20 -3.85 2.10
N VAL A 214 -17.92 -3.89 1.72
CA VAL A 214 -16.82 -3.23 2.45
C VAL A 214 -16.89 -1.71 2.31
N ALA A 215 -17.29 -1.19 1.13
CA ALA A 215 -17.50 0.25 0.92
C ALA A 215 -18.62 0.79 1.81
N GLY A 216 -19.74 0.07 1.92
CA GLY A 216 -20.87 0.42 2.81
C GLY A 216 -20.49 0.49 4.28
N MET A 217 -19.50 -0.29 4.74
CA MET A 217 -18.98 -0.16 6.12
C MET A 217 -18.26 1.18 6.34
N SER A 218 -17.53 1.65 5.35
CA SER A 218 -16.79 2.92 5.43
C SER A 218 -17.74 4.13 5.44
N GLU A 219 -18.89 4.05 4.79
CA GLU A 219 -19.90 5.11 4.75
C GLU A 219 -20.72 5.19 6.03
N ASN A 220 -21.02 4.07 6.69
CA ASN A 220 -21.74 4.02 7.96
C ASN A 220 -20.92 4.55 9.16
N VAL A 221 -19.61 4.69 9.01
CA VAL A 221 -18.72 5.32 10.02
C VAL A 221 -18.84 6.85 10.03
N VAL A 222 -19.36 7.45 8.96
CA VAL A 222 -19.52 8.92 8.84
C VAL A 222 -20.82 9.44 9.49
N SER A 223 -21.75 8.59 9.92
CA SER A 223 -23.08 9.00 10.39
C SER A 223 -23.32 8.98 11.91
N SER A 224 -22.30 8.88 12.77
CA SER A 224 -22.45 9.12 14.20
C SER A 224 -21.61 10.33 14.65
N GLU A 225 -22.24 11.48 14.59
CA GLU A 225 -22.03 12.72 15.35
C GLU A 225 -20.59 13.12 15.71
N SER A 226 -19.86 13.62 14.70
CA SER A 226 -19.07 14.84 14.88
C SER A 226 -19.84 15.97 14.20
N PRO A 227 -19.83 17.20 14.73
CA PRO A 227 -20.57 18.29 14.10
C PRO A 227 -20.11 18.42 12.67
N VAL A 228 -21.04 18.24 11.76
CA VAL A 228 -20.85 18.49 10.33
C VAL A 228 -20.35 19.90 10.20
N VAL A 229 -19.05 20.05 10.04
CA VAL A 229 -18.51 21.23 9.36
C VAL A 229 -19.06 21.08 7.95
N LYS A 230 -20.18 21.75 7.69
CA LYS A 230 -20.64 21.97 6.35
C LYS A 230 -19.42 22.43 5.56
N ASN A 231 -19.05 21.70 4.51
CA ASN A 231 -18.16 22.20 3.47
C ASN A 231 -18.87 23.36 2.75
N SER A 232 -19.01 24.49 3.45
CA SER A 232 -19.08 25.78 2.83
C SER A 232 -17.66 26.08 2.37
N ASP A 233 -17.49 26.61 1.18
CA ASP A 233 -16.23 27.16 0.72
C ASP A 233 -15.63 27.97 1.89
N PRO A 234 -14.32 27.78 2.18
CA PRO A 234 -13.70 28.43 3.31
C PRO A 234 -13.94 29.95 3.19
N ASP A 235 -14.44 30.55 4.26
CA ASP A 235 -14.67 31.99 4.30
C ASP A 235 -13.36 32.76 4.06
N GLU A 236 -13.46 34.00 3.63
CA GLU A 236 -12.29 34.82 3.30
C GLU A 236 -11.33 35.00 4.50
N ASP A 237 -11.82 34.95 5.73
CA ASP A 237 -11.00 35.00 6.95
C ASP A 237 -10.17 33.73 7.14
N SER A 238 -10.74 32.55 6.87
CA SER A 238 -10.00 31.31 6.91
C SER A 238 -8.95 31.22 5.79
N MET A 239 -9.27 31.76 4.61
CA MET A 239 -8.32 31.87 3.50
C MET A 239 -7.22 32.89 3.79
N ALA A 240 -7.54 33.99 4.46
CA ALA A 240 -6.56 35.00 4.89
C ALA A 240 -5.59 34.42 5.93
N LYS A 241 -6.08 33.70 6.95
CA LYS A 241 -5.25 33.03 7.95
C LYS A 241 -4.33 31.97 7.32
N ILE A 242 -4.83 31.20 6.36
CA ILE A 242 -4.00 30.22 5.63
C ILE A 242 -2.92 30.94 4.81
N ARG A 243 -3.24 32.07 4.17
CA ARG A 243 -2.26 32.88 3.42
C ARG A 243 -1.19 33.46 4.35
N GLU A 244 -1.58 33.95 5.51
CA GLU A 244 -0.65 34.46 6.53
C GLU A 244 0.28 33.37 7.06
N LEU A 245 -0.25 32.19 7.41
CA LEU A 245 0.55 31.03 7.83
C LEU A 245 1.49 30.50 6.74
N LEU A 246 1.09 30.60 5.47
CA LEU A 246 1.94 30.24 4.34
C LEU A 246 3.00 31.29 4.06
N ALA A 247 2.71 32.60 4.32
CA ALA A 247 3.68 33.68 4.20
C ALA A 247 4.76 33.64 5.30
N MET A 248 4.42 33.16 6.50
CA MET A 248 5.37 32.96 7.60
C MET A 248 6.29 31.74 7.43
N ARG A 249 5.98 30.82 6.54
CA ARG A 249 6.90 29.72 6.22
C ARG A 249 8.04 30.27 5.36
N PRO A 250 9.32 30.09 5.76
CA PRO A 250 10.42 30.47 4.90
C PRO A 250 10.23 29.70 3.57
N LYS A 251 10.05 30.44 2.48
CA LYS A 251 10.00 29.89 1.14
C LYS A 251 11.31 29.11 0.98
N ARG A 252 11.24 27.77 1.02
CA ARG A 252 12.32 26.94 0.52
C ARG A 252 12.45 27.29 -0.95
N THR A 253 13.48 28.06 -1.28
CA THR A 253 13.88 28.24 -2.67
C THR A 253 14.04 26.83 -3.22
N PRO A 254 13.33 26.44 -4.30
CA PRO A 254 13.61 25.20 -4.96
C PRO A 254 15.09 25.27 -5.34
N LYS A 255 15.94 24.37 -4.82
CA LYS A 255 17.23 24.15 -5.40
C LYS A 255 16.93 23.73 -6.84
N GLU A 256 17.20 24.59 -7.80
CA GLU A 256 17.18 24.24 -9.21
C GLU A 256 18.12 23.05 -9.36
N LYS A 257 17.54 21.85 -9.48
CA LYS A 257 18.29 20.69 -9.88
C LYS A 257 18.65 20.96 -11.32
N MET A 258 19.91 21.21 -11.60
CA MET A 258 20.41 21.25 -12.97
C MET A 258 20.06 19.92 -13.62
N VAL A 259 19.08 19.95 -14.52
CA VAL A 259 18.63 18.79 -15.26
C VAL A 259 19.57 18.65 -16.45
N TYR A 260 20.35 17.58 -16.47
CA TYR A 260 21.19 17.26 -17.62
C TYR A 260 20.32 16.65 -18.72
N VAL A 261 20.35 17.27 -19.92
CA VAL A 261 19.68 16.76 -21.12
C VAL A 261 20.78 16.57 -22.20
N PRO A 262 20.94 15.37 -22.78
CA PRO A 262 21.83 15.14 -23.89
C PRO A 262 21.54 16.10 -25.07
N GLU A 263 22.57 16.71 -25.66
CA GLU A 263 22.44 17.77 -26.66
C GLU A 263 21.67 17.29 -27.90
N ILE A 264 21.90 16.06 -28.32
CA ILE A 264 21.20 15.42 -29.43
C ILE A 264 19.66 15.46 -29.28
N LEU A 265 19.13 15.42 -28.04
CA LEU A 265 17.68 15.55 -27.80
C LEU A 265 17.18 16.97 -28.03
N ASN A 266 18.04 17.99 -27.95
CA ASN A 266 17.69 19.37 -28.28
C ASN A 266 17.68 19.56 -29.79
N GLU A 267 18.61 18.92 -30.52
CA GLU A 267 18.73 19.01 -31.96
C GLU A 267 17.54 18.40 -32.70
N ILE A 268 17.03 17.27 -32.20
CA ILE A 268 15.94 16.53 -32.88
C ILE A 268 14.54 17.00 -32.52
N VAL A 269 14.38 17.78 -31.45
CA VAL A 269 13.06 18.04 -30.85
C VAL A 269 12.11 18.78 -31.80
N ASP A 270 12.62 19.74 -32.55
CA ASP A 270 11.76 20.54 -33.45
C ASP A 270 11.25 19.72 -34.65
N ASN A 271 12.12 18.90 -35.23
CA ASN A 271 11.73 17.97 -36.29
C ASN A 271 10.76 16.88 -35.79
N LEU A 272 11.01 16.37 -34.58
CA LEU A 272 10.12 15.40 -33.93
C LEU A 272 8.72 15.99 -33.68
N VAL A 273 8.61 17.24 -33.21
CA VAL A 273 7.32 17.93 -33.03
C VAL A 273 6.59 18.05 -34.35
N THR A 274 7.30 18.38 -35.43
CA THR A 274 6.76 18.47 -36.77
C THR A 274 6.19 17.11 -37.21
N SER A 275 6.97 16.05 -37.12
CA SER A 275 6.58 14.70 -37.50
C SER A 275 5.38 14.18 -36.67
N VAL A 276 5.37 14.42 -35.35
CA VAL A 276 4.23 14.06 -34.48
C VAL A 276 2.98 14.88 -34.85
N SER A 277 3.14 16.11 -35.30
CA SER A 277 2.01 16.94 -35.73
C SER A 277 1.43 16.49 -37.08
N GLU A 278 2.25 15.95 -37.98
CA GLU A 278 1.81 15.40 -39.27
C GLU A 278 0.86 14.21 -39.12
N VAL A 279 1.03 13.41 -38.05
CA VAL A 279 0.11 12.31 -37.72
C VAL A 279 -1.16 12.78 -36.94
N GLY A 280 -1.34 14.10 -36.80
CA GLY A 280 -2.55 14.70 -36.20
C GLY A 280 -2.50 14.87 -34.67
N LEU A 281 -1.38 14.62 -34.04
CA LEU A 281 -1.19 14.81 -32.60
C LEU A 281 -0.61 16.20 -32.32
N ASN A 282 -1.28 17.01 -31.52
CA ASN A 282 -0.82 18.35 -31.17
C ASN A 282 0.06 18.30 -29.91
N VAL A 283 1.38 18.47 -30.08
CA VAL A 283 2.34 18.61 -28.98
C VAL A 283 2.17 19.99 -28.35
N TYR A 284 1.79 20.05 -27.09
CA TYR A 284 1.53 21.31 -26.37
C TYR A 284 2.57 21.64 -25.30
N GLU A 285 3.39 20.69 -24.89
CA GLU A 285 4.43 20.92 -23.86
C GLU A 285 5.57 19.91 -23.99
N ILE A 286 6.79 20.39 -23.88
CA ILE A 286 8.00 19.57 -23.78
C ILE A 286 8.79 20.02 -22.56
N LEU A 287 9.06 19.08 -21.63
CA LEU A 287 9.78 19.34 -20.40
C LEU A 287 11.14 18.62 -20.41
N ASN A 288 12.17 19.31 -19.99
CA ASN A 288 13.46 18.67 -19.76
C ASN A 288 13.39 17.84 -18.47
N ILE A 289 13.80 16.57 -18.58
CA ILE A 289 13.94 15.63 -17.46
C ILE A 289 15.37 15.07 -17.46
N GLN A 290 15.80 14.50 -16.34
CA GLN A 290 17.15 13.98 -16.23
C GLN A 290 17.41 12.91 -17.31
N TYR A 291 18.41 13.15 -18.15
CA TYR A 291 18.81 12.35 -19.33
C TYR A 291 17.74 12.24 -20.44
N GLY A 292 16.72 13.11 -20.47
CA GLY A 292 15.64 12.97 -21.44
C GLY A 292 14.76 14.20 -21.58
N LYS A 293 13.74 14.03 -22.43
CA LYS A 293 12.63 14.98 -22.61
C LYS A 293 11.29 14.28 -22.40
N LYS A 294 10.38 14.97 -21.76
CA LYS A 294 9.01 14.55 -21.59
C LYS A 294 8.16 15.29 -22.62
N ILE A 295 7.45 14.54 -23.46
CA ILE A 295 6.64 15.07 -24.56
C ILE A 295 5.18 14.87 -24.17
N ARG A 296 4.42 15.97 -24.21
CA ARG A 296 2.98 15.98 -23.95
C ARG A 296 2.22 16.39 -25.22
N ALA A 297 1.30 15.56 -25.64
CA ALA A 297 0.45 15.81 -26.79
C ALA A 297 -1.04 15.68 -26.44
N LYS A 298 -1.89 16.24 -27.30
CA LYS A 298 -3.35 16.15 -27.20
C LYS A 298 -4.00 15.82 -28.55
N LEU A 299 -5.12 15.13 -28.47
CA LEU A 299 -6.03 14.93 -29.59
C LEU A 299 -7.47 15.19 -29.08
N GLY A 300 -8.05 16.34 -29.45
CA GLY A 300 -9.29 16.82 -28.88
C GLY A 300 -9.16 17.05 -27.36
N LEU A 301 -10.02 16.41 -26.56
CA LEU A 301 -9.97 16.48 -25.09
C LEU A 301 -9.03 15.47 -24.43
N LYS A 302 -8.53 14.49 -25.18
CA LYS A 302 -7.63 13.45 -24.66
C LYS A 302 -6.19 13.95 -24.65
N LYS A 303 -5.46 13.56 -23.61
CA LYS A 303 -4.04 13.91 -23.40
C LYS A 303 -3.17 12.66 -23.38
N ALA A 304 -1.95 12.79 -23.89
CA ALA A 304 -0.92 11.77 -23.87
C ALA A 304 0.39 12.32 -23.34
N GLU A 305 1.21 11.43 -22.75
CA GLU A 305 2.54 11.78 -22.23
C GLU A 305 3.51 10.61 -22.46
N VAL A 306 4.67 10.90 -23.03
CA VAL A 306 5.79 9.95 -23.17
C VAL A 306 7.11 10.60 -22.74
N ASN A 307 8.05 9.77 -22.28
CA ASN A 307 9.43 10.20 -22.00
C ASN A 307 10.36 9.67 -23.07
N LEU A 308 11.16 10.57 -23.66
CA LEU A 308 12.20 10.25 -24.62
C LEU A 308 13.56 10.40 -23.94
N PHE A 309 14.35 9.34 -23.91
CA PHE A 309 15.70 9.30 -23.35
C PHE A 309 16.73 9.01 -24.43
N TYR A 310 17.97 9.46 -24.18
CA TYR A 310 19.13 9.09 -24.98
C TYR A 310 20.26 8.60 -24.06
N GLY A 311 20.85 7.46 -24.40
CA GLY A 311 21.92 6.84 -23.63
C GLY A 311 22.84 5.97 -24.49
N HIS A 312 23.66 5.14 -23.85
CA HIS A 312 24.64 4.27 -24.55
C HIS A 312 24.06 3.31 -25.60
N ARG A 313 22.74 3.01 -25.48
CA ARG A 313 22.03 2.13 -26.41
C ARG A 313 21.20 2.91 -27.45
N GLY A 314 21.41 4.22 -27.58
CA GLY A 314 20.63 5.10 -28.44
C GLY A 314 19.37 5.64 -27.77
N PHE A 315 18.37 5.94 -28.59
CA PHE A 315 17.09 6.49 -28.14
C PHE A 315 16.21 5.43 -27.48
N SER A 316 15.42 5.86 -26.50
CA SER A 316 14.43 5.01 -25.83
C SER A 316 13.18 5.82 -25.50
N VAL A 317 12.03 5.34 -25.95
CA VAL A 317 10.71 5.93 -25.68
C VAL A 317 10.01 5.12 -24.61
N VAL A 318 9.63 5.80 -23.53
CA VAL A 318 8.98 5.16 -22.39
C VAL A 318 7.61 5.78 -22.17
N LEU A 319 6.57 4.95 -22.14
CA LEU A 319 5.22 5.37 -21.78
C LEU A 319 5.22 5.92 -20.36
N SER A 320 4.56 7.06 -20.16
CA SER A 320 4.40 7.68 -18.83
C SER A 320 2.91 7.73 -18.48
N PRO A 321 2.31 6.61 -18.04
CA PRO A 321 0.91 6.60 -17.63
C PRO A 321 0.74 7.46 -16.39
N LYS A 322 0.00 8.57 -16.54
CA LYS A 322 -0.33 9.50 -15.46
C LYS A 322 -1.83 9.64 -15.36
N THR A 323 -2.33 9.90 -14.15
CA THR A 323 -3.73 10.24 -13.96
C THR A 323 -4.13 11.40 -14.89
N GLY A 324 -5.12 11.20 -15.75
CA GLY A 324 -5.58 12.17 -16.73
C GLY A 324 -5.00 12.01 -18.14
N THR A 325 -4.20 10.95 -18.42
CA THR A 325 -3.79 10.59 -19.79
C THR A 325 -4.59 9.37 -20.30
N ASP A 326 -4.82 9.32 -21.61
CA ASP A 326 -5.47 8.19 -22.28
C ASP A 326 -4.43 7.15 -22.70
N ALA A 327 -4.58 5.90 -22.27
CA ALA A 327 -3.59 4.84 -22.50
C ALA A 327 -3.38 4.52 -23.99
N LYS A 328 -4.44 4.57 -24.80
CA LYS A 328 -4.34 4.34 -26.25
C LYS A 328 -3.62 5.48 -26.94
N LEU A 329 -3.89 6.72 -26.50
CA LEU A 329 -3.23 7.89 -27.04
C LEU A 329 -1.75 7.96 -26.64
N ASN A 330 -1.38 7.51 -25.43
CA ASN A 330 0.01 7.34 -25.01
C ASN A 330 0.77 6.39 -25.93
N GLN A 331 0.14 5.26 -26.30
CA GLN A 331 0.75 4.29 -27.23
C GLN A 331 0.92 4.91 -28.64
N LEU A 332 -0.10 5.56 -29.17
CA LEU A 332 -0.01 6.23 -30.48
C LEU A 332 1.08 7.32 -30.49
N LEU A 333 1.22 8.09 -29.42
CA LEU A 333 2.29 9.07 -29.31
C LEU A 333 3.66 8.41 -29.27
N ALA A 334 3.81 7.29 -28.53
CA ALA A 334 5.05 6.54 -28.49
C ALA A 334 5.42 5.95 -29.86
N ASP A 335 4.44 5.41 -30.56
CA ASP A 335 4.63 4.83 -31.91
C ASP A 335 5.04 5.93 -32.91
N ALA A 336 4.43 7.13 -32.85
CA ALA A 336 4.80 8.27 -33.69
C ALA A 336 6.23 8.75 -33.41
N VAL A 337 6.64 8.82 -32.14
CA VAL A 337 8.00 9.18 -31.75
C VAL A 337 9.02 8.12 -32.19
N ASN A 338 8.72 6.82 -32.02
CA ASN A 338 9.59 5.74 -32.49
C ASN A 338 9.75 5.75 -34.03
N SER A 339 8.65 5.94 -34.77
CA SER A 339 8.71 6.01 -36.22
C SER A 339 9.62 7.14 -36.73
N TYR A 340 9.62 8.28 -36.04
CA TYR A 340 10.54 9.37 -36.36
C TYR A 340 12.02 9.01 -36.09
N LEU A 341 12.27 8.28 -35.00
CA LEU A 341 13.64 7.91 -34.58
C LEU A 341 14.24 6.78 -35.42
N GLU A 342 13.43 6.03 -36.15
CA GLU A 342 13.84 4.96 -37.08
C GLU A 342 14.10 5.48 -38.53
N MET A 343 13.73 6.72 -38.83
CA MET A 343 14.01 7.40 -40.12
C MET A 343 15.46 7.92 -40.16
#